data_d3bcb034ac9b5c4ff50ea6d6577de42e
#
_entry.id   d3bcb034ac9b5c4ff50ea6d6577de42e
#
_cell.length_a   1.000
_cell.length_b   1.000
_cell.length_c   1.000
_cell.angle_alpha   90.00
_cell.angle_beta   90.00
_cell.angle_gamma   90.00
#
_symmetry.space_group_name_H-M   'P 1'
#
loop_
_entity.id
_entity.type
_entity.pdbx_description
1 polymer ?
#
loop_
_entity_poly.entity_id
_entity_poly.type
_entity_poly.pdbx_seq_one_letter_code
_entity_poly.pdbx_strand_id
1 'polypeptide(L)'
;MSIPKSFIDQVLDQTDIVDVVGRRVQLNKKGSNYWGVCPFHDDHKPSMAVNQDKQFYYCFVCQASGNSINFLRDYENLDFTDAVETLASSLGLEIPYEKTEIQDENDYSILDEAVKVFEAKLKESKKAINYLKSRNISGITAKKFQLGFSDDSWDSLYLSLIHI
;
A
#
# COMPACT_ATOMS: atom_id res chain seq x y z
N MET A 1 -9.97 -6.17 1.09
CA MET A 1 -10.02 -6.89 2.39
C MET A 1 -8.82 -6.44 3.19
N SER A 2 -9.01 -5.98 4.42
CA SER A 2 -7.92 -5.52 5.28
C SER A 2 -7.77 -6.46 6.48
N ILE A 3 -6.53 -6.62 6.95
CA ILE A 3 -6.25 -7.36 8.18
C ILE A 3 -6.35 -6.37 9.34
N PRO A 4 -7.17 -6.64 10.38
CA PRO A 4 -7.30 -5.76 11.53
C PRO A 4 -5.96 -5.52 12.23
N LYS A 5 -5.72 -4.30 12.66
CA LYS A 5 -4.48 -3.95 13.39
C LYS A 5 -4.32 -4.79 14.65
N SER A 6 -5.41 -5.03 15.39
CA SER A 6 -5.42 -5.88 16.59
C SER A 6 -4.95 -7.30 16.31
N PHE A 7 -5.28 -7.85 15.14
CA PHE A 7 -4.79 -9.17 14.74
C PHE A 7 -3.31 -9.17 14.38
N ILE A 8 -2.83 -8.11 13.72
CA ILE A 8 -1.39 -7.95 13.43
C ILE A 8 -0.59 -7.88 14.74
N ASP A 9 -1.06 -7.11 15.71
CA ASP A 9 -0.44 -6.99 17.02
C ASP A 9 -0.44 -8.38 17.73
N GLN A 10 -1.54 -9.13 17.68
CA GLN A 10 -1.63 -10.48 18.22
C GLN A 10 -0.63 -11.45 17.57
N VAL A 11 -0.47 -11.41 16.24
CA VAL A 11 0.50 -12.25 15.52
C VAL A 11 1.92 -11.90 15.95
N LEU A 12 2.24 -10.62 16.09
CA LEU A 12 3.56 -10.17 16.54
C LEU A 12 3.85 -10.59 17.98
N ASP A 13 2.87 -10.47 18.87
CA ASP A 13 3.02 -10.84 20.29
C ASP A 13 3.24 -12.36 20.49
N GLN A 14 2.68 -13.18 19.61
CA GLN A 14 2.83 -14.64 19.66
C GLN A 14 4.03 -15.16 18.85
N THR A 15 4.69 -14.28 18.08
CA THR A 15 5.82 -14.66 17.23
C THR A 15 7.14 -14.36 17.94
N ASP A 16 8.04 -15.35 18.01
CA ASP A 16 9.42 -15.09 18.42
C ASP A 16 10.30 -14.80 17.19
N ILE A 17 10.85 -13.59 17.12
CA ILE A 17 11.71 -13.18 16.01
C ILE A 17 12.95 -14.05 15.86
N VAL A 18 13.47 -14.61 16.97
CA VAL A 18 14.63 -15.49 16.93
C VAL A 18 14.30 -16.79 16.19
N ASP A 19 13.10 -17.32 16.38
CA ASP A 19 12.63 -18.52 15.67
C ASP A 19 12.40 -18.22 14.18
N VAL A 20 11.78 -17.07 13.86
CA VAL A 20 11.51 -16.66 12.46
C VAL A 20 12.81 -16.47 11.69
N VAL A 21 13.75 -15.73 12.25
CA VAL A 21 15.05 -15.49 11.62
C VAL A 21 15.90 -16.74 11.64
N GLY A 22 15.90 -17.50 12.73
CA GLY A 22 16.73 -18.69 12.93
C GLY A 22 16.41 -19.84 11.97
N ARG A 23 15.20 -19.91 11.43
CA ARG A 23 14.83 -20.87 10.37
C ARG A 23 15.51 -20.57 9.02
N ARG A 24 16.01 -19.34 8.82
CA ARG A 24 16.57 -18.85 7.54
C ARG A 24 18.04 -18.46 7.64
N VAL A 25 18.44 -17.99 8.80
CA VAL A 25 19.81 -17.51 9.09
C VAL A 25 20.34 -18.22 10.32
N GLN A 26 21.56 -18.77 10.24
CA GLN A 26 22.19 -19.35 11.39
C GLN A 26 22.51 -18.28 12.44
N LEU A 27 21.89 -18.38 13.60
CA LEU A 27 22.05 -17.45 14.71
C LEU A 27 22.92 -18.06 15.84
N ASN A 28 23.81 -17.24 16.37
CA ASN A 28 24.66 -17.59 17.52
C ASN A 28 24.39 -16.63 18.67
N LYS A 29 24.04 -17.14 19.84
CA LYS A 29 23.74 -16.29 21.00
C LYS A 29 25.05 -15.67 21.54
N LYS A 30 25.03 -14.34 21.69
CA LYS A 30 26.13 -13.57 22.28
C LYS A 30 25.57 -12.47 23.17
N GLY A 31 25.65 -12.70 24.49
CA GLY A 31 25.00 -11.82 25.48
C GLY A 31 23.48 -11.88 25.39
N SER A 32 22.83 -10.73 25.36
CA SER A 32 21.38 -10.61 25.23
C SER A 32 20.86 -10.69 23.79
N ASN A 33 21.75 -10.74 22.79
CA ASN A 33 21.39 -10.76 21.39
C ASN A 33 21.84 -12.08 20.71
N TYR A 34 21.16 -12.38 19.61
CA TYR A 34 21.58 -13.42 18.67
C TYR A 34 22.21 -12.75 17.44
N TRP A 35 23.33 -13.29 16.97
CA TRP A 35 24.11 -12.75 15.88
C TRP A 35 24.16 -13.71 14.70
N GLY A 36 23.95 -13.19 13.50
CA GLY A 36 24.04 -13.93 12.25
C GLY A 36 24.63 -13.12 11.11
N VAL A 37 24.92 -13.79 10.01
CA VAL A 37 25.29 -13.15 8.74
C VAL A 37 24.04 -12.50 8.17
N CYS A 38 24.13 -11.25 7.74
CA CYS A 38 22.99 -10.54 7.19
C CYS A 38 22.61 -11.08 5.81
N PRO A 39 21.34 -11.44 5.56
CA PRO A 39 20.92 -11.95 4.26
C PRO A 39 20.59 -10.86 3.24
N PHE A 40 20.60 -9.59 3.64
CA PHE A 40 20.15 -8.46 2.82
C PHE A 40 21.30 -7.76 2.08
N HIS A 41 22.55 -8.18 2.29
CA HIS A 41 23.72 -7.71 1.55
C HIS A 41 24.77 -8.81 1.49
N ASP A 42 25.76 -8.67 0.63
CA ASP A 42 26.89 -9.60 0.54
C ASP A 42 27.74 -9.49 1.82
N ASP A 43 27.59 -10.48 2.71
CA ASP A 43 28.17 -10.48 4.06
C ASP A 43 28.82 -11.82 4.36
N HIS A 44 30.02 -11.76 4.94
CA HIS A 44 30.79 -12.94 5.33
C HIS A 44 31.06 -13.01 6.84
N LYS A 45 30.56 -12.05 7.61
CA LYS A 45 30.75 -11.98 9.06
C LYS A 45 29.42 -11.64 9.74
N PRO A 46 29.20 -12.15 10.97
CA PRO A 46 27.99 -11.82 11.72
C PRO A 46 27.85 -10.32 11.95
N SER A 47 27.00 -9.65 11.19
CA SER A 47 26.73 -8.20 11.25
C SER A 47 25.29 -7.87 11.64
N MET A 48 24.40 -8.85 11.63
CA MET A 48 23.01 -8.70 12.03
C MET A 48 22.80 -9.19 13.46
N ALA A 49 22.26 -8.32 14.30
CA ALA A 49 21.84 -8.64 15.66
C ALA A 49 20.32 -8.81 15.72
N VAL A 50 19.85 -9.85 16.37
CA VAL A 50 18.44 -10.11 16.67
C VAL A 50 18.25 -10.07 18.18
N ASN A 51 17.37 -9.19 18.66
CA ASN A 51 17.07 -9.03 20.07
C ASN A 51 15.70 -9.66 20.37
N GLN A 52 15.71 -10.72 21.18
CA GLN A 52 14.51 -11.45 21.55
C GLN A 52 13.57 -10.64 22.44
N ASP A 53 14.11 -9.89 23.42
CA ASP A 53 13.29 -9.10 24.34
C ASP A 53 12.55 -7.95 23.64
N LYS A 54 13.18 -7.36 22.61
CA LYS A 54 12.63 -6.26 21.83
C LYS A 54 11.88 -6.71 20.59
N GLN A 55 11.93 -8.00 20.25
CA GLN A 55 11.35 -8.56 19.03
C GLN A 55 11.75 -7.78 17.77
N PHE A 56 13.07 -7.51 17.63
CA PHE A 56 13.61 -6.62 16.62
C PHE A 56 14.98 -7.11 16.12
N TYR A 57 15.23 -6.97 14.80
CA TYR A 57 16.54 -7.20 14.22
C TYR A 57 17.15 -5.91 13.67
N TYR A 58 18.47 -5.84 13.66
CA TYR A 58 19.22 -4.73 13.08
C TYR A 58 20.55 -5.21 12.49
N CYS A 59 20.85 -4.81 11.25
CA CYS A 59 22.14 -5.02 10.62
C CYS A 59 23.00 -3.76 10.75
N PHE A 60 24.20 -3.89 11.30
CA PHE A 60 25.12 -2.76 11.50
C PHE A 60 25.86 -2.33 10.24
N VAL A 61 25.75 -3.08 9.15
CA VAL A 61 26.40 -2.76 7.86
C VAL A 61 25.42 -2.11 6.90
N CYS A 62 24.32 -2.79 6.53
CA CYS A 62 23.34 -2.26 5.55
C CYS A 62 22.18 -1.52 6.21
N GLN A 63 22.10 -1.50 7.56
CA GLN A 63 21.04 -0.84 8.33
C GLN A 63 19.62 -1.44 8.13
N ALA A 64 19.52 -2.60 7.49
CA ALA A 64 18.27 -3.34 7.43
C ALA A 64 17.77 -3.63 8.83
N SER A 65 16.51 -3.38 9.11
CA SER A 65 15.96 -3.47 10.45
C SER A 65 14.43 -3.64 10.45
N GLY A 66 13.91 -4.27 11.50
CA GLY A 66 12.48 -4.43 11.66
C GLY A 66 12.07 -5.56 12.60
N ASN A 67 10.78 -5.86 12.61
CA ASN A 67 10.19 -6.98 13.32
C ASN A 67 10.11 -8.25 12.45
N SER A 68 9.45 -9.30 12.95
CA SER A 68 9.29 -10.57 12.23
C SER A 68 8.58 -10.43 10.87
N ILE A 69 7.58 -9.55 10.77
CA ILE A 69 6.87 -9.28 9.51
C ILE A 69 7.80 -8.61 8.50
N ASN A 70 8.53 -7.56 8.92
CA ASN A 70 9.48 -6.87 8.06
C ASN A 70 10.57 -7.82 7.56
N PHE A 71 11.10 -8.69 8.45
CA PHE A 71 12.11 -9.66 8.08
C PHE A 71 11.61 -10.62 6.99
N LEU A 72 10.42 -11.20 7.15
CA LEU A 72 9.84 -12.11 6.15
C LEU A 72 9.57 -11.40 4.82
N ARG A 73 8.99 -10.21 4.87
CA ARG A 73 8.71 -9.42 3.68
C ARG A 73 9.98 -9.17 2.88
N ASP A 74 11.04 -8.72 3.54
CA ASP A 74 12.28 -8.33 2.87
C ASP A 74 13.12 -9.55 2.46
N TYR A 75 13.06 -10.66 3.21
CA TYR A 75 13.81 -11.89 2.93
C TYR A 75 13.17 -12.74 1.81
N GLU A 76 11.85 -12.90 1.83
CA GLU A 76 11.11 -13.72 0.86
C GLU A 76 10.49 -12.89 -0.25
N ASN A 77 10.71 -11.57 -0.24
CA ASN A 77 10.13 -10.60 -1.19
C ASN A 77 8.59 -10.71 -1.25
N LEU A 78 7.98 -10.85 -0.08
CA LEU A 78 6.53 -10.91 0.10
C LEU A 78 5.94 -9.51 0.25
N ASP A 79 4.65 -9.39 -0.07
CA ASP A 79 3.93 -8.21 0.36
C ASP A 79 3.59 -8.27 1.88
N PHE A 80 3.03 -7.19 2.41
CA PHE A 80 2.73 -7.13 3.84
C PHE A 80 1.68 -8.16 4.26
N THR A 81 0.67 -8.37 3.43
CA THR A 81 -0.43 -9.30 3.68
C THR A 81 0.08 -10.73 3.72
N ASP A 82 0.86 -11.14 2.72
CA ASP A 82 1.43 -12.47 2.60
C ASP A 82 2.39 -12.80 3.77
N ALA A 83 3.17 -11.80 4.22
CA ALA A 83 4.05 -11.97 5.36
C ALA A 83 3.26 -12.21 6.67
N VAL A 84 2.16 -11.48 6.87
CA VAL A 84 1.25 -11.70 8.03
C VAL A 84 0.57 -13.05 7.93
N GLU A 85 0.10 -13.45 6.73
CA GLU A 85 -0.52 -14.77 6.50
C GLU A 85 0.44 -15.91 6.80
N THR A 86 1.70 -15.78 6.38
CA THR A 86 2.75 -16.77 6.64
C THR A 86 2.98 -16.95 8.14
N LEU A 87 3.06 -15.86 8.92
CA LEU A 87 3.22 -15.92 10.37
C LEU A 87 1.97 -16.49 11.05
N ALA A 88 0.77 -16.00 10.69
CA ALA A 88 -0.49 -16.49 11.23
C ALA A 88 -0.67 -17.99 11.01
N SER A 89 -0.38 -18.48 9.81
CA SER A 89 -0.41 -19.91 9.47
C SER A 89 0.56 -20.72 10.32
N SER A 90 1.76 -20.19 10.58
CA SER A 90 2.77 -20.87 11.42
C SER A 90 2.33 -20.97 12.89
N LEU A 91 1.45 -20.08 13.35
CA LEU A 91 0.85 -20.06 14.68
C LEU A 91 -0.48 -20.81 14.74
N GLY A 92 -1.03 -21.29 13.61
CA GLY A 92 -2.35 -21.91 13.52
C GLY A 92 -3.50 -20.92 13.72
N LEU A 93 -3.28 -19.64 13.45
CA LEU A 93 -4.29 -18.59 13.58
C LEU A 93 -5.02 -18.40 12.26
N GLU A 94 -6.37 -18.33 12.32
CA GLU A 94 -7.19 -17.93 11.19
C GLU A 94 -7.27 -16.40 11.10
N ILE A 95 -7.10 -15.86 9.91
CA ILE A 95 -7.09 -14.41 9.68
C ILE A 95 -8.52 -13.90 9.62
N PRO A 96 -8.95 -13.03 10.53
CA PRO A 96 -10.24 -12.38 10.44
C PRO A 96 -10.19 -11.26 9.40
N TYR A 97 -10.42 -11.59 8.14
CA TYR A 97 -10.56 -10.55 7.10
C TYR A 97 -11.77 -9.68 7.40
N GLU A 98 -11.53 -8.44 7.78
CA GLU A 98 -12.59 -7.46 7.75
C GLU A 98 -12.95 -7.20 6.29
N LYS A 99 -14.24 -7.41 5.97
CA LYS A 99 -14.79 -6.77 4.78
C LYS A 99 -14.63 -5.27 5.04
N THR A 100 -13.63 -4.68 4.44
CA THR A 100 -13.65 -3.24 4.25
C THR A 100 -14.92 -3.02 3.43
N GLU A 101 -16.00 -2.60 4.05
CA GLU A 101 -16.98 -1.82 3.35
C GLU A 101 -16.15 -0.64 2.84
N ILE A 102 -15.68 -0.77 1.63
CA ILE A 102 -15.21 0.37 0.87
C ILE A 102 -16.43 1.27 0.96
N GLN A 103 -16.31 2.41 1.64
CA GLN A 103 -17.29 3.48 1.55
C GLN A 103 -17.13 4.04 0.12
N ASP A 104 -17.47 3.18 -0.87
CA ASP A 104 -17.39 3.49 -2.29
C ASP A 104 -18.39 4.58 -2.71
N GLU A 105 -19.35 4.90 -1.84
CA GLU A 105 -20.35 5.92 -2.17
C GLU A 105 -19.78 7.35 -2.17
N ASN A 106 -18.66 7.61 -1.47
CA ASN A 106 -18.16 8.98 -1.33
C ASN A 106 -17.05 9.34 -2.33
N ASP A 107 -16.23 8.38 -2.76
CA ASP A 107 -15.13 8.65 -3.69
C ASP A 107 -15.62 8.87 -5.13
N TYR A 108 -16.71 8.19 -5.53
CA TYR A 108 -17.30 8.38 -6.86
C TYR A 108 -18.17 9.62 -6.97
N SER A 109 -18.76 10.11 -5.87
CA SER A 109 -19.58 11.32 -5.88
C SER A 109 -18.78 12.56 -6.31
N ILE A 110 -17.53 12.65 -5.88
CA ILE A 110 -16.61 13.73 -6.29
C ILE A 110 -16.30 13.64 -7.78
N LEU A 111 -16.10 12.42 -8.30
CA LEU A 111 -15.85 12.20 -9.72
C LEU A 111 -17.08 12.55 -10.57
N ASP A 112 -18.28 12.20 -10.11
CA ASP A 112 -19.52 12.55 -10.78
C ASP A 112 -19.73 14.07 -10.85
N GLU A 113 -19.39 14.79 -9.78
CA GLU A 113 -19.44 16.26 -9.79
C GLU A 113 -18.36 16.85 -10.72
N ALA A 114 -17.16 16.31 -10.74
CA ALA A 114 -16.12 16.72 -11.69
C ALA A 114 -16.57 16.53 -13.15
N VAL A 115 -17.21 15.41 -13.46
CA VAL A 115 -17.78 15.15 -14.80
C VAL A 115 -18.80 16.23 -15.17
N LYS A 116 -19.73 16.59 -14.27
CA LYS A 116 -20.72 17.65 -14.51
C LYS A 116 -20.06 19.00 -14.82
N VAL A 117 -19.01 19.36 -14.08
CA VAL A 117 -18.25 20.59 -14.31
C VAL A 117 -17.60 20.59 -15.70
N PHE A 118 -16.95 19.50 -16.10
CA PHE A 118 -16.32 19.38 -17.41
C PHE A 118 -17.33 19.37 -18.56
N GLU A 119 -18.48 18.71 -18.40
CA GLU A 119 -19.56 18.73 -19.39
C GLU A 119 -20.15 20.13 -19.57
N ALA A 120 -20.32 20.90 -18.49
CA ALA A 120 -20.78 22.28 -18.55
C ALA A 120 -19.79 23.15 -19.32
N LYS A 121 -18.50 23.07 -19.00
CA LYS A 121 -17.42 23.79 -19.70
C LYS A 121 -17.33 23.43 -21.18
N LEU A 122 -17.58 22.18 -21.55
CA LEU A 122 -17.63 21.79 -22.96
C LEU A 122 -18.73 22.51 -23.73
N LYS A 123 -19.91 22.68 -23.13
CA LYS A 123 -21.05 23.40 -23.79
C LYS A 123 -20.76 24.87 -24.03
N GLU A 124 -19.95 25.50 -23.19
CA GLU A 124 -19.56 26.90 -23.28
C GLU A 124 -18.40 27.15 -24.26
N SER A 125 -17.54 26.15 -24.47
CA SER A 125 -16.34 26.27 -25.29
C SER A 125 -16.61 26.02 -26.78
N LYS A 126 -16.76 27.07 -27.56
CA LYS A 126 -16.87 26.98 -29.03
C LYS A 126 -15.66 26.26 -29.65
N LYS A 127 -14.45 26.48 -29.11
CA LYS A 127 -13.20 25.83 -29.56
C LYS A 127 -13.27 24.30 -29.40
N ALA A 128 -13.68 23.83 -28.24
CA ALA A 128 -13.81 22.40 -27.96
C ALA A 128 -14.93 21.76 -28.81
N ILE A 129 -16.06 22.41 -28.93
CA ILE A 129 -17.17 21.92 -29.79
C ILE A 129 -16.75 21.81 -31.26
N ASN A 130 -16.04 22.80 -31.80
CA ASN A 130 -15.55 22.76 -33.18
C ASN A 130 -14.51 21.65 -33.38
N TYR A 131 -13.66 21.42 -32.40
CA TYR A 131 -12.71 20.31 -32.42
C TYR A 131 -13.43 18.94 -32.46
N LEU A 132 -14.45 18.72 -31.62
CA LEU A 132 -15.22 17.47 -31.63
C LEU A 132 -15.95 17.28 -32.97
N LYS A 133 -16.52 18.35 -33.54
CA LYS A 133 -17.15 18.31 -34.87
C LYS A 133 -16.16 17.94 -35.98
N SER A 134 -14.93 18.50 -35.93
CA SER A 134 -13.87 18.14 -36.91
C SER A 134 -13.44 16.70 -36.83
N ARG A 135 -13.64 16.05 -35.68
CA ARG A 135 -13.42 14.63 -35.45
C ARG A 135 -14.65 13.74 -35.71
N ASN A 136 -15.72 14.31 -36.32
CA ASN A 136 -16.99 13.62 -36.55
C ASN A 136 -17.68 13.09 -35.29
N ILE A 137 -17.43 13.70 -34.12
CA ILE A 137 -18.09 13.33 -32.88
C ILE A 137 -19.37 14.15 -32.75
N SER A 138 -20.51 13.44 -32.78
CA SER A 138 -21.80 14.07 -32.61
C SER A 138 -22.07 14.47 -31.16
N GLY A 139 -22.98 15.43 -30.93
CA GLY A 139 -23.39 15.77 -29.57
C GLY A 139 -24.05 14.63 -28.80
N ILE A 140 -24.70 13.70 -29.51
CA ILE A 140 -25.26 12.46 -28.90
C ILE A 140 -24.13 11.56 -28.38
N THR A 141 -23.08 11.38 -29.21
CA THR A 141 -21.91 10.60 -28.84
C THR A 141 -21.18 11.27 -27.68
N ALA A 142 -20.96 12.57 -27.73
CA ALA A 142 -20.32 13.32 -26.65
C ALA A 142 -21.07 13.16 -25.32
N LYS A 143 -22.37 13.23 -25.31
CA LYS A 143 -23.21 13.01 -24.12
C LYS A 143 -23.17 11.57 -23.63
N LYS A 144 -23.23 10.58 -24.55
CA LYS A 144 -23.19 9.15 -24.19
C LYS A 144 -21.90 8.77 -23.48
N PHE A 145 -20.77 9.36 -23.88
CA PHE A 145 -19.44 9.09 -23.31
C PHE A 145 -19.01 10.14 -22.28
N GLN A 146 -19.92 11.02 -21.84
CA GLN A 146 -19.66 12.05 -20.82
C GLN A 146 -18.40 12.88 -21.14
N LEU A 147 -18.22 13.25 -22.43
CA LEU A 147 -17.07 14.05 -22.84
C LEU A 147 -17.18 15.45 -22.24
N GLY A 148 -16.10 15.87 -21.61
CA GLY A 148 -15.95 17.18 -21.01
C GLY A 148 -14.80 17.98 -21.60
N PHE A 149 -14.66 19.23 -21.16
CA PHE A 149 -13.58 20.12 -21.52
C PHE A 149 -12.98 20.77 -20.27
N SER A 150 -11.67 20.69 -20.13
CA SER A 150 -10.93 21.44 -19.11
C SER A 150 -10.43 22.74 -19.73
N ASP A 151 -10.69 23.87 -19.09
CA ASP A 151 -10.08 25.14 -19.46
C ASP A 151 -8.59 25.21 -19.02
N ASP A 152 -7.91 26.29 -19.43
CA ASP A 152 -6.49 26.49 -19.09
C ASP A 152 -6.28 27.01 -17.65
N SER A 153 -7.34 27.10 -16.85
CA SER A 153 -7.29 27.58 -15.47
C SER A 153 -6.82 26.46 -14.54
N TRP A 154 -5.75 26.70 -13.78
CA TRP A 154 -5.09 25.74 -12.90
C TRP A 154 -5.98 25.23 -11.75
N ASP A 155 -6.82 26.09 -11.21
CA ASP A 155 -7.58 25.87 -9.95
C ASP A 155 -9.11 25.82 -10.14
N SER A 156 -9.62 25.97 -11.37
CA SER A 156 -11.05 26.05 -11.60
C SER A 156 -11.85 24.82 -11.17
N LEU A 157 -11.27 23.62 -11.34
CA LEU A 157 -11.89 22.38 -10.88
C LEU A 157 -11.86 22.28 -9.36
N TYR A 158 -10.72 22.59 -8.74
CA TYR A 158 -10.56 22.58 -7.29
C TYR A 158 -11.56 23.54 -6.61
N LEU A 159 -11.67 24.77 -7.10
CA LEU A 159 -12.63 25.75 -6.59
C LEU A 159 -14.09 25.34 -6.78
N SER A 160 -14.39 24.56 -7.83
CA SER A 160 -15.76 24.03 -8.06
C SER A 160 -16.11 22.89 -7.11
N LEU A 161 -15.12 22.12 -6.63
CA LEU A 161 -15.31 20.95 -5.79
C LEU A 161 -15.10 21.20 -4.29
N ILE A 162 -14.54 22.35 -3.90
CA ILE A 162 -14.20 22.67 -2.50
C ILE A 162 -15.43 22.81 -1.57
N HIS A 163 -16.63 22.87 -2.12
CA HIS A 163 -17.88 23.02 -1.37
C HIS A 163 -18.70 21.73 -1.27
N ILE A 164 -18.14 20.62 -1.70
CA ILE A 164 -18.72 19.27 -1.60
C ILE A 164 -18.08 18.49 -0.40
#